data_07f2e0185f5f8a107dfc0e90eb68f70d
#
_entry.id   07f2e0185f5f8a107dfc0e90eb68f70d
#
_cell.length_a   1.000
_cell.length_b   1.000
_cell.length_c   1.000
_cell.angle_alpha   90.00
_cell.angle_beta   90.00
_cell.angle_gamma   90.00
#
_symmetry.space_group_name_H-M   'P 1'
#
loop_
_entity.id
_entity.type
_entity.pdbx_description
1 polymer ?
#
loop_
_entity_poly.entity_id
_entity_poly.type
_entity_poly.pdbx_seq_one_letter_code
_entity_poly.pdbx_strand_id
1 'polypeptide(L)'
;MAKLKIGGAWAGVVEAVDLDAWTLAALRDHVAAQSDTPSHSINLICAGRILKDDAVPPRTLSQLGIRNNAKILATRAASPQQGHSLLAQEERANRLARIRAAATAMADRHADGALPVEDFNIEVEDQSGQKVRLGSETDQRAVMMGLMLHAKGKRLIRQRNYKDALEVLTMGEEAFSLCDPKVIELIDNVPILQIDMVWCYFMIRDIRWLSDAGKRLEMARAGIERAHGKDSLRLRLLQGGRYPELALHLRLELLEGVVAYHTGQLEKSRKALGFARAKFLQLQVPDEALSLVMSMGFFERDAKRALRMNNQDVGSAIDFLVEEKAKKLQKKEEDIQRRNEIKEQKRYGMTPLKKAVDLERLKELVSIGFEKELAAEALRKNENDTQKALDDLTNPETNSALQANIESRKRKKQKQEKDSAIEEVVRMGFERSRVVTAFEAGGTIEQVLERLTAPETDPTSAAGNTHPKENSTAALHGGASSSAPLPDNVNSDILDMMNEAEDPSTYSESAERDVEMEDELSADIAKSDALADYDIEVNVEGEAISEYLALVESAGSGGKMVASQ
;
A
#
# COMPACT_ATOMS: atom_id res chain seq x y z
N MET A 1 34.14 49.80 -26.70
CA MET A 1 32.77 49.28 -26.72
C MET A 1 32.75 47.90 -27.37
N ALA A 2 32.22 46.93 -26.67
CA ALA A 2 32.20 45.53 -27.08
C ALA A 2 30.85 45.14 -27.68
N LYS A 3 30.83 44.03 -28.44
CA LYS A 3 29.61 43.40 -28.96
C LYS A 3 29.45 42.02 -28.28
N LEU A 4 28.24 41.73 -27.82
CA LEU A 4 27.88 40.42 -27.23
C LEU A 4 26.81 39.75 -28.07
N LYS A 5 27.00 38.45 -28.35
CA LYS A 5 26.02 37.64 -29.10
C LYS A 5 25.16 36.86 -28.11
N ILE A 6 23.88 37.18 -28.07
CA ILE A 6 22.92 36.50 -27.21
C ILE A 6 22.13 35.47 -28.04
N GLY A 7 21.92 34.28 -27.49
CA GLY A 7 21.06 33.25 -28.07
C GLY A 7 20.12 32.66 -27.01
N GLY A 8 19.08 31.98 -27.41
CA GLY A 8 18.12 31.33 -26.48
C GLY A 8 16.81 32.11 -26.31
N ALA A 9 16.47 32.57 -25.12
CA ALA A 9 15.22 33.29 -24.82
C ALA A 9 15.02 34.55 -25.70
N TRP A 10 16.11 35.17 -26.10
CA TRP A 10 16.19 36.19 -27.13
C TRP A 10 17.47 35.96 -27.95
N ALA A 11 17.38 36.07 -29.25
CA ALA A 11 18.49 35.92 -30.16
C ALA A 11 18.81 37.27 -30.81
N GLY A 12 19.97 37.85 -30.50
CA GLY A 12 20.38 39.17 -30.99
C GLY A 12 21.81 39.50 -30.67
N VAL A 13 22.23 40.68 -31.05
CA VAL A 13 23.55 41.24 -30.75
C VAL A 13 23.36 42.50 -29.91
N VAL A 14 23.96 42.53 -28.74
CA VAL A 14 24.01 43.74 -27.92
C VAL A 14 25.26 44.49 -28.32
N GLU A 15 25.10 45.66 -28.94
CA GLU A 15 26.19 46.52 -29.39
C GLU A 15 26.49 47.61 -28.37
N ALA A 16 27.69 48.16 -28.45
CA ALA A 16 28.15 49.26 -27.60
C ALA A 16 28.21 48.97 -26.09
N VAL A 17 28.44 47.68 -25.70
CA VAL A 17 28.58 47.27 -24.31
C VAL A 17 29.93 47.73 -23.75
N ASP A 18 29.91 48.47 -22.64
CA ASP A 18 31.10 48.74 -21.86
C ASP A 18 31.29 47.59 -20.83
N LEU A 19 32.26 46.70 -21.09
CA LEU A 19 32.50 45.54 -20.26
C LEU A 19 32.98 45.86 -18.85
N ASP A 20 33.57 47.06 -18.66
CA ASP A 20 34.10 47.51 -17.38
C ASP A 20 33.04 48.28 -16.55
N ALA A 21 31.96 48.73 -17.19
CA ALA A 21 30.88 49.48 -16.54
C ALA A 21 29.62 48.61 -16.35
N TRP A 22 29.34 47.68 -17.27
CA TRP A 22 28.15 46.86 -17.20
C TRP A 22 28.28 45.71 -16.19
N THR A 23 27.25 45.54 -15.38
CA THR A 23 27.11 44.41 -14.47
C THR A 23 26.27 43.32 -15.13
N LEU A 24 26.27 42.12 -14.53
CA LEU A 24 25.44 41.00 -14.97
C LEU A 24 23.94 41.35 -14.87
N ALA A 25 23.55 42.11 -13.85
CA ALA A 25 22.16 42.56 -13.68
C ALA A 25 21.75 43.48 -14.84
N ALA A 26 22.60 44.46 -15.23
CA ALA A 26 22.31 45.34 -16.35
C ALA A 26 22.18 44.60 -17.69
N LEU A 27 23.03 43.59 -17.93
CA LEU A 27 22.90 42.73 -19.11
C LEU A 27 21.62 41.90 -19.09
N ARG A 28 21.24 41.37 -17.91
CA ARG A 28 20.00 40.60 -17.74
C ARG A 28 18.76 41.45 -17.97
N ASP A 29 18.74 42.67 -17.44
CA ASP A 29 17.65 43.63 -17.66
C ASP A 29 17.53 44.04 -19.13
N HIS A 30 18.64 44.21 -19.83
CA HIS A 30 18.64 44.49 -21.27
C HIS A 30 18.03 43.31 -22.08
N VAL A 31 18.42 42.07 -21.78
CA VAL A 31 17.86 40.87 -22.41
C VAL A 31 16.39 40.71 -22.06
N ALA A 32 16.00 41.03 -20.83
CA ALA A 32 14.63 40.99 -20.35
C ALA A 32 13.72 41.94 -21.13
N ALA A 33 14.18 43.19 -21.32
CA ALA A 33 13.47 44.20 -22.10
C ALA A 33 13.27 43.81 -23.57
N GLN A 34 14.17 43.00 -24.15
CA GLN A 34 14.10 42.55 -25.53
C GLN A 34 13.30 41.22 -25.69
N SER A 35 13.17 40.42 -24.63
CA SER A 35 12.52 39.12 -24.67
C SER A 35 11.12 39.10 -24.05
N ASP A 36 10.61 40.26 -23.61
CA ASP A 36 9.34 40.39 -22.87
C ASP A 36 9.22 39.39 -21.71
N THR A 37 10.35 39.19 -21.02
CA THR A 37 10.48 38.20 -19.94
C THR A 37 11.02 38.89 -18.69
N PRO A 38 10.50 38.65 -17.48
CA PRO A 38 11.01 39.29 -16.26
C PRO A 38 12.50 38.96 -16.03
N SER A 39 13.31 39.96 -15.68
CA SER A 39 14.78 39.81 -15.53
C SER A 39 15.19 38.73 -14.52
N HIS A 40 14.41 38.54 -13.44
CA HIS A 40 14.67 37.50 -12.43
C HIS A 40 14.47 36.07 -12.96
N SER A 41 13.77 35.90 -14.06
CA SER A 41 13.53 34.58 -14.69
C SER A 41 14.51 34.26 -15.82
N ILE A 42 15.53 35.11 -16.05
CA ILE A 42 16.54 34.88 -17.09
C ILE A 42 17.85 34.43 -16.46
N ASN A 43 18.34 33.27 -16.84
CA ASN A 43 19.68 32.79 -16.55
C ASN A 43 20.57 33.02 -17.75
N LEU A 44 21.74 33.62 -17.52
CA LEU A 44 22.77 33.86 -18.53
C LEU A 44 23.89 32.83 -18.38
N ILE A 45 24.22 32.14 -19.46
CA ILE A 45 25.25 31.11 -19.51
C ILE A 45 26.34 31.56 -20.50
N CYS A 46 27.58 31.63 -20.05
CA CYS A 46 28.73 31.92 -20.89
C CYS A 46 29.76 30.80 -20.78
N ALA A 47 30.25 30.29 -21.90
CA ALA A 47 31.23 29.21 -21.95
C ALA A 47 30.87 27.98 -21.08
N GLY A 48 29.57 27.62 -21.05
CA GLY A 48 29.05 26.46 -20.27
C GLY A 48 28.89 26.72 -18.76
N ARG A 49 29.14 27.96 -18.28
CA ARG A 49 28.95 28.32 -16.86
C ARG A 49 27.79 29.28 -16.69
N ILE A 50 26.93 28.99 -15.70
CA ILE A 50 25.86 29.92 -15.29
C ILE A 50 26.51 31.11 -14.59
N LEU A 51 26.22 32.32 -15.09
CA LEU A 51 26.70 33.56 -14.50
C LEU A 51 25.82 33.91 -13.30
N LYS A 52 26.41 33.99 -12.09
CA LYS A 52 25.74 34.31 -10.84
C LYS A 52 26.14 35.69 -10.31
N ASP A 53 25.15 36.38 -9.73
CA ASP A 53 25.30 37.75 -9.14
C ASP A 53 25.57 37.67 -7.62
N ASP A 54 26.46 36.79 -7.18
CA ASP A 54 26.64 36.47 -5.75
C ASP A 54 27.66 37.44 -5.06
N ALA A 55 28.18 38.44 -5.74
CA ALA A 55 29.21 39.31 -5.19
C ALA A 55 28.67 40.70 -4.79
N VAL A 56 29.06 41.16 -3.61
CA VAL A 56 28.83 42.54 -3.15
C VAL A 56 30.18 43.20 -2.93
N PRO A 57 30.57 44.25 -3.73
CA PRO A 57 29.82 44.90 -4.81
C PRO A 57 29.69 44.03 -6.07
N PRO A 58 28.66 44.30 -6.94
CA PRO A 58 28.40 43.51 -8.15
C PRO A 58 29.62 43.59 -9.11
N ARG A 59 30.01 42.43 -9.65
CA ARG A 59 31.13 42.31 -10.57
C ARG A 59 30.77 42.82 -11.95
N THR A 60 31.72 43.48 -12.62
CA THR A 60 31.57 43.90 -14.02
C THR A 60 31.67 42.70 -14.97
N LEU A 61 31.17 42.85 -16.20
CA LEU A 61 31.22 41.79 -17.21
C LEU A 61 32.68 41.39 -17.55
N SER A 62 33.59 42.35 -17.50
CA SER A 62 35.04 42.13 -17.66
C SER A 62 35.61 41.25 -16.54
N GLN A 63 35.25 41.53 -15.28
CA GLN A 63 35.66 40.73 -14.11
C GLN A 63 35.05 39.30 -14.10
N LEU A 64 33.92 39.11 -14.74
CA LEU A 64 33.32 37.79 -14.96
C LEU A 64 33.94 37.00 -16.13
N GLY A 65 34.99 37.60 -16.78
CA GLY A 65 35.71 36.97 -17.88
C GLY A 65 35.01 37.06 -19.23
N ILE A 66 33.97 37.88 -19.36
CA ILE A 66 33.25 38.09 -20.61
C ILE A 66 34.06 39.00 -21.52
N ARG A 67 34.35 38.54 -22.74
CA ARG A 67 35.16 39.24 -23.73
C ARG A 67 34.31 39.74 -24.89
N ASN A 68 34.87 40.64 -25.69
CA ASN A 68 34.24 41.10 -26.93
C ASN A 68 33.91 39.91 -27.85
N ASN A 69 32.74 39.93 -28.48
CA ASN A 69 32.16 38.82 -29.27
C ASN A 69 31.83 37.53 -28.50
N ALA A 70 31.76 37.58 -27.17
CA ALA A 70 31.36 36.43 -26.39
C ALA A 70 29.92 35.96 -26.78
N LYS A 71 29.74 34.65 -26.85
CA LYS A 71 28.42 34.02 -27.01
C LYS A 71 27.83 33.75 -25.65
N ILE A 72 26.66 34.32 -25.37
CA ILE A 72 25.93 34.15 -24.11
C ILE A 72 24.57 33.49 -24.45
N LEU A 73 24.25 32.41 -23.78
CA LEU A 73 22.95 31.75 -23.88
C LEU A 73 22.05 32.29 -22.77
N ALA A 74 20.95 32.93 -23.15
CA ALA A 74 19.90 33.35 -22.23
C ALA A 74 18.85 32.24 -22.16
N THR A 75 18.64 31.65 -20.98
CA THR A 75 17.61 30.61 -20.76
C THR A 75 16.60 31.14 -19.75
N ARG A 76 15.32 30.74 -19.93
CA ARG A 76 14.30 31.02 -18.91
C ARG A 76 14.58 30.13 -17.72
N ALA A 77 14.76 30.69 -16.54
CA ALA A 77 14.74 29.92 -15.31
C ALA A 77 13.34 29.35 -15.14
N ALA A 78 13.21 28.04 -14.98
CA ALA A 78 11.96 27.47 -14.51
C ALA A 78 11.65 28.13 -13.17
N SER A 79 10.44 28.69 -13.01
CA SER A 79 10.05 29.23 -11.71
C SER A 79 10.21 28.12 -10.67
N PRO A 80 10.60 28.40 -9.42
CA PRO A 80 10.68 27.40 -8.37
C PRO A 80 9.40 26.55 -8.26
N GLN A 81 8.25 27.17 -8.52
CA GLN A 81 6.94 26.51 -8.57
C GLN A 81 6.82 25.49 -9.72
N GLN A 82 7.40 25.76 -10.90
CA GLN A 82 7.39 24.81 -12.03
C GLN A 82 8.35 23.63 -11.75
N GLY A 83 9.50 23.89 -11.14
CA GLY A 83 10.43 22.84 -10.72
C GLY A 83 9.81 21.89 -9.69
N HIS A 84 9.16 22.42 -8.66
CA HIS A 84 8.44 21.63 -7.68
C HIS A 84 7.26 20.86 -8.29
N SER A 85 6.55 21.44 -9.25
CA SER A 85 5.45 20.76 -9.95
C SER A 85 5.94 19.58 -10.79
N LEU A 86 7.08 19.69 -11.47
CA LEU A 86 7.66 18.60 -12.26
C LEU A 86 8.18 17.48 -11.38
N LEU A 87 8.87 17.79 -10.29
CA LEU A 87 9.34 16.78 -9.32
C LEU A 87 8.16 16.04 -8.68
N ALA A 88 7.13 16.76 -8.24
CA ALA A 88 5.92 16.13 -7.68
C ALA A 88 5.20 15.24 -8.71
N GLN A 89 5.22 15.61 -9.99
CA GLN A 89 4.65 14.79 -11.06
C GLN A 89 5.48 13.53 -11.32
N GLU A 90 6.80 13.63 -11.28
CA GLU A 90 7.71 12.49 -11.42
C GLU A 90 7.61 11.54 -10.24
N GLU A 91 7.59 12.04 -9.01
CA GLU A 91 7.38 11.25 -7.79
C GLU A 91 6.04 10.50 -7.84
N ARG A 92 4.99 11.18 -8.31
CA ARG A 92 3.68 10.58 -8.51
C ARG A 92 3.73 9.44 -9.55
N ALA A 93 4.36 9.67 -10.70
CA ALA A 93 4.49 8.67 -11.76
C ALA A 93 5.29 7.44 -11.26
N ASN A 94 6.37 7.66 -10.54
CA ASN A 94 7.18 6.60 -9.94
C ASN A 94 6.37 5.78 -8.92
N ARG A 95 5.60 6.44 -8.06
CA ARG A 95 4.72 5.76 -7.10
C ARG A 95 3.68 4.89 -7.79
N LEU A 96 3.03 5.38 -8.83
CA LEU A 96 2.05 4.62 -9.61
C LEU A 96 2.68 3.41 -10.32
N ALA A 97 3.90 3.57 -10.83
CA ALA A 97 4.65 2.45 -11.42
C ALA A 97 5.00 1.38 -10.38
N ARG A 98 5.41 1.77 -9.17
CA ARG A 98 5.65 0.85 -8.04
C ARG A 98 4.39 0.09 -7.65
N ILE A 99 3.23 0.76 -7.55
CA ILE A 99 1.94 0.11 -7.26
C ILE A 99 1.63 -0.95 -8.31
N ARG A 100 1.77 -0.64 -9.60
CA ARG A 100 1.50 -1.59 -10.69
C ARG A 100 2.44 -2.80 -10.60
N ALA A 101 3.74 -2.57 -10.45
CA ALA A 101 4.75 -3.63 -10.38
C ALA A 101 4.52 -4.56 -9.18
N ALA A 102 4.27 -4.01 -7.99
CA ALA A 102 3.99 -4.78 -6.79
C ALA A 102 2.71 -5.63 -6.93
N ALA A 103 1.61 -5.04 -7.44
CA ALA A 103 0.35 -5.76 -7.64
C ALA A 103 0.52 -6.92 -8.64
N THR A 104 1.28 -6.72 -9.73
CA THR A 104 1.59 -7.76 -10.72
C THR A 104 2.40 -8.89 -10.08
N ALA A 105 3.49 -8.55 -9.37
CA ALA A 105 4.36 -9.54 -8.74
C ALA A 105 3.62 -10.38 -7.68
N MET A 106 2.74 -9.74 -6.88
CA MET A 106 1.91 -10.44 -5.90
C MET A 106 0.89 -11.38 -6.57
N ALA A 107 0.24 -10.93 -7.66
CA ALA A 107 -0.73 -11.73 -8.39
C ALA A 107 -0.07 -12.94 -9.08
N ASP A 108 1.14 -12.77 -9.63
CA ASP A 108 1.92 -13.83 -10.25
C ASP A 108 2.28 -14.92 -9.23
N ARG A 109 2.82 -14.53 -8.07
CA ARG A 109 3.14 -15.47 -7.00
C ARG A 109 1.91 -16.19 -6.44
N HIS A 110 0.76 -15.52 -6.41
CA HIS A 110 -0.48 -16.16 -6.00
C HIS A 110 -0.91 -17.24 -6.98
N ALA A 111 -0.87 -16.96 -8.28
CA ALA A 111 -1.24 -17.91 -9.32
C ALA A 111 -0.30 -19.12 -9.38
N ASP A 112 0.99 -18.91 -9.18
CA ASP A 112 2.03 -19.97 -9.17
C ASP A 112 1.95 -20.88 -7.94
N GLY A 113 1.06 -20.58 -6.97
CA GLY A 113 0.93 -21.36 -5.73
C GLY A 113 2.13 -21.20 -4.78
N ALA A 114 2.99 -20.22 -5.02
CA ALA A 114 4.16 -19.91 -4.19
C ALA A 114 3.81 -19.27 -2.84
N LEU A 115 2.54 -19.01 -2.61
CA LEU A 115 2.02 -18.33 -1.43
C LEU A 115 2.13 -19.02 -0.07
N PRO A 116 2.33 -20.34 0.07
CA PRO A 116 2.61 -20.90 1.39
C PRO A 116 3.85 -20.28 2.05
N VAL A 117 4.65 -19.55 1.29
CA VAL A 117 5.87 -18.88 1.74
C VAL A 117 5.61 -17.44 2.18
N GLU A 118 4.42 -16.87 1.92
CA GLU A 118 4.10 -15.47 2.18
C GLU A 118 3.10 -15.27 3.33
N ASP A 119 3.28 -14.18 4.08
CA ASP A 119 2.55 -13.91 5.33
C ASP A 119 1.09 -13.47 5.14
N PHE A 120 0.61 -13.35 3.91
CA PHE A 120 -0.75 -12.89 3.64
C PHE A 120 -1.57 -13.90 2.85
N ASN A 121 -2.84 -13.97 3.23
CA ASN A 121 -3.84 -14.80 2.57
C ASN A 121 -4.75 -13.91 1.74
N ILE A 122 -4.63 -14.01 0.41
CA ILE A 122 -5.55 -13.37 -0.50
C ILE A 122 -6.51 -14.45 -1.01
N GLU A 123 -7.57 -14.71 -0.26
CA GLU A 123 -8.64 -15.61 -0.69
C GLU A 123 -9.78 -14.80 -1.26
N VAL A 124 -10.27 -15.20 -2.43
CA VAL A 124 -11.47 -14.61 -3.02
C VAL A 124 -12.68 -15.20 -2.33
N GLU A 125 -13.47 -14.35 -1.70
CA GLU A 125 -14.72 -14.72 -1.05
C GLU A 125 -15.89 -14.27 -1.94
N ASP A 126 -16.95 -15.07 -2.01
CA ASP A 126 -18.20 -14.66 -2.64
C ASP A 126 -18.99 -13.70 -1.72
N GLN A 127 -20.15 -13.24 -2.19
CA GLN A 127 -21.03 -12.35 -1.43
C GLN A 127 -21.59 -12.98 -0.13
N SER A 128 -21.43 -14.28 0.06
CA SER A 128 -21.79 -14.99 1.30
C SER A 128 -20.61 -15.15 2.26
N GLY A 129 -19.39 -14.77 1.86
CA GLY A 129 -18.16 -14.98 2.59
C GLY A 129 -17.60 -16.41 2.43
N GLN A 130 -18.04 -17.16 1.41
CA GLN A 130 -17.46 -18.45 1.10
C GLN A 130 -16.29 -18.29 0.12
N LYS A 131 -15.22 -19.08 0.35
CA LYS A 131 -14.03 -19.09 -0.50
C LYS A 131 -14.36 -19.64 -1.89
N VAL A 132 -14.02 -18.87 -2.92
CA VAL A 132 -14.23 -19.23 -4.32
C VAL A 132 -12.89 -19.48 -5.01
N ARG A 133 -12.78 -20.61 -5.73
CA ARG A 133 -11.65 -20.86 -6.62
C ARG A 133 -12.05 -20.49 -8.04
N LEU A 134 -11.27 -19.60 -8.65
CA LEU A 134 -11.43 -19.22 -10.04
C LEU A 134 -10.77 -20.26 -10.95
N GLY A 135 -11.39 -20.53 -12.11
CA GLY A 135 -11.09 -21.71 -12.91
C GLY A 135 -9.70 -21.77 -13.52
N SER A 136 -9.21 -20.70 -14.15
CA SER A 136 -7.90 -20.65 -14.79
C SER A 136 -6.88 -19.84 -13.99
N GLU A 137 -5.60 -20.17 -14.14
CA GLU A 137 -4.48 -19.42 -13.53
C GLU A 137 -4.45 -17.95 -14.00
N THR A 138 -4.77 -17.73 -15.28
CA THR A 138 -4.86 -16.39 -15.85
C THR A 138 -6.02 -15.57 -15.26
N ASP A 139 -7.19 -16.19 -15.07
CA ASP A 139 -8.33 -15.54 -14.43
C ASP A 139 -8.02 -15.22 -12.97
N GLN A 140 -7.41 -16.16 -12.27
CA GLN A 140 -7.00 -16.00 -10.88
C GLN A 140 -6.04 -14.83 -10.70
N ARG A 141 -5.02 -14.73 -11.56
CA ARG A 141 -4.06 -13.62 -11.58
C ARG A 141 -4.75 -12.29 -11.89
N ALA A 142 -5.60 -12.24 -12.91
CA ALA A 142 -6.31 -11.05 -13.33
C ALA A 142 -7.26 -10.52 -12.25
N VAL A 143 -8.04 -11.40 -11.64
CA VAL A 143 -8.96 -11.04 -10.55
C VAL A 143 -8.20 -10.56 -9.33
N MET A 144 -7.15 -11.26 -8.91
CA MET A 144 -6.35 -10.86 -7.75
C MET A 144 -5.72 -9.49 -7.94
N MET A 145 -5.11 -9.23 -9.09
CA MET A 145 -4.56 -7.91 -9.42
C MET A 145 -5.65 -6.84 -9.41
N GLY A 146 -6.80 -7.12 -10.02
CA GLY A 146 -7.94 -6.20 -10.05
C GLY A 146 -8.46 -5.85 -8.67
N LEU A 147 -8.63 -6.84 -7.79
CA LEU A 147 -9.08 -6.65 -6.40
C LEU A 147 -8.08 -5.82 -5.57
N MET A 148 -6.76 -6.11 -5.69
CA MET A 148 -5.71 -5.34 -5.03
C MET A 148 -5.75 -3.87 -5.44
N LEU A 149 -5.82 -3.61 -6.74
CA LEU A 149 -5.85 -2.25 -7.28
C LEU A 149 -7.15 -1.53 -6.94
N HIS A 150 -8.30 -2.23 -6.93
CA HIS A 150 -9.58 -1.66 -6.50
C HIS A 150 -9.53 -1.25 -5.01
N ALA A 151 -9.06 -2.12 -4.13
CA ALA A 151 -8.90 -1.82 -2.70
C ALA A 151 -7.99 -0.60 -2.47
N LYS A 152 -6.86 -0.53 -3.21
CA LYS A 152 -5.96 0.62 -3.20
C LYS A 152 -6.62 1.90 -3.69
N GLY A 153 -7.37 1.83 -4.80
CA GLY A 153 -8.14 2.95 -5.34
C GLY A 153 -9.16 3.49 -4.34
N LYS A 154 -9.90 2.60 -3.67
CA LYS A 154 -10.85 2.98 -2.61
C LYS A 154 -10.18 3.65 -1.40
N ARG A 155 -8.98 3.19 -1.02
CA ARG A 155 -8.19 3.88 0.01
C ARG A 155 -7.81 5.29 -0.40
N LEU A 156 -7.37 5.49 -1.65
CA LEU A 156 -7.03 6.81 -2.19
C LEU A 156 -8.26 7.73 -2.28
N ILE A 157 -9.46 7.21 -2.62
CA ILE A 157 -10.72 7.95 -2.55
C ILE A 157 -11.00 8.44 -1.13
N ARG A 158 -10.86 7.56 -0.13
CA ARG A 158 -11.02 7.94 1.29
C ARG A 158 -10.03 9.01 1.73
N GLN A 159 -8.81 9.00 1.18
CA GLN A 159 -7.78 10.04 1.39
C GLN A 159 -8.02 11.30 0.55
N ARG A 160 -9.11 11.38 -0.23
CA ARG A 160 -9.44 12.47 -1.15
C ARG A 160 -8.40 12.70 -2.26
N ASN A 161 -7.56 11.72 -2.54
CA ASN A 161 -6.60 11.74 -3.64
C ASN A 161 -7.22 11.14 -4.91
N TYR A 162 -8.21 11.85 -5.47
CA TYR A 162 -9.04 11.34 -6.57
C TYR A 162 -8.28 11.14 -7.88
N LYS A 163 -7.21 11.91 -8.12
CA LYS A 163 -6.40 11.76 -9.35
C LYS A 163 -5.60 10.46 -9.35
N ASP A 164 -4.92 10.15 -8.25
CA ASP A 164 -4.17 8.91 -8.12
C ASP A 164 -5.13 7.71 -8.01
N ALA A 165 -6.26 7.89 -7.32
CA ALA A 165 -7.31 6.89 -7.27
C ALA A 165 -7.79 6.49 -8.66
N LEU A 166 -8.06 7.46 -9.53
CA LEU A 166 -8.50 7.22 -10.91
C LEU A 166 -7.48 6.42 -11.72
N GLU A 167 -6.19 6.76 -11.63
CA GLU A 167 -5.11 6.03 -12.31
C GLU A 167 -5.03 4.58 -11.83
N VAL A 168 -5.08 4.36 -10.50
CA VAL A 168 -5.04 3.01 -9.91
C VAL A 168 -6.29 2.21 -10.27
N LEU A 169 -7.48 2.82 -10.27
CA LEU A 169 -8.71 2.16 -10.68
C LEU A 169 -8.69 1.80 -12.18
N THR A 170 -8.09 2.65 -13.04
CA THR A 170 -7.88 2.33 -14.45
C THR A 170 -6.98 1.11 -14.62
N MET A 171 -5.89 0.99 -13.84
CA MET A 171 -5.06 -0.22 -13.83
C MET A 171 -5.86 -1.45 -13.36
N GLY A 172 -6.76 -1.29 -12.39
CA GLY A 172 -7.65 -2.35 -11.93
C GLY A 172 -8.65 -2.80 -13.00
N GLU A 173 -9.22 -1.85 -13.75
CA GLU A 173 -10.09 -2.12 -14.91
C GLU A 173 -9.34 -2.90 -16.00
N GLU A 174 -8.11 -2.48 -16.32
CA GLU A 174 -7.23 -3.19 -17.25
C GLU A 174 -6.96 -4.64 -16.78
N ALA A 175 -6.69 -4.84 -15.50
CA ALA A 175 -6.47 -6.16 -14.93
C ALA A 175 -7.71 -7.06 -15.07
N PHE A 176 -8.89 -6.57 -14.68
CA PHE A 176 -10.13 -7.33 -14.85
C PHE A 176 -10.44 -7.63 -16.32
N SER A 177 -10.04 -6.78 -17.27
CA SER A 177 -10.27 -7.01 -18.70
C SER A 177 -9.50 -8.20 -19.28
N LEU A 178 -8.48 -8.69 -18.56
CA LEU A 178 -7.72 -9.89 -18.95
C LEU A 178 -8.41 -11.21 -18.54
N CYS A 179 -9.47 -11.13 -17.74
CA CYS A 179 -10.23 -12.26 -17.26
C CYS A 179 -11.29 -12.71 -18.28
N ASP A 180 -11.66 -13.99 -18.26
CA ASP A 180 -12.78 -14.48 -19.07
C ASP A 180 -14.06 -13.68 -18.72
N PRO A 181 -14.78 -13.16 -19.72
CA PRO A 181 -16.01 -12.39 -19.51
C PRO A 181 -17.04 -13.10 -18.62
N LYS A 182 -17.13 -14.43 -18.66
CA LYS A 182 -18.05 -15.22 -17.82
C LYS A 182 -17.69 -15.20 -16.35
N VAL A 183 -16.39 -15.12 -16.03
CA VAL A 183 -15.90 -14.99 -14.65
C VAL A 183 -16.17 -13.59 -14.13
N ILE A 184 -15.91 -12.57 -14.94
CA ILE A 184 -16.15 -11.16 -14.59
C ILE A 184 -17.62 -10.87 -14.30
N GLU A 185 -18.55 -11.49 -15.02
CA GLU A 185 -20.00 -11.27 -14.82
C GLU A 185 -20.48 -11.61 -13.41
N LEU A 186 -19.74 -12.44 -12.69
CA LEU A 186 -20.07 -12.86 -11.33
C LEU A 186 -19.42 -11.95 -10.25
N ILE A 187 -18.48 -11.09 -10.66
CA ILE A 187 -17.70 -10.24 -9.75
C ILE A 187 -18.32 -8.85 -9.68
N ASP A 188 -18.92 -8.52 -8.54
CA ASP A 188 -19.56 -7.21 -8.33
C ASP A 188 -18.57 -6.06 -8.12
N ASN A 189 -17.30 -6.36 -7.79
CA ASN A 189 -16.23 -5.36 -7.74
C ASN A 189 -16.06 -4.61 -9.07
N VAL A 190 -16.31 -5.27 -10.21
CA VAL A 190 -16.17 -4.64 -11.54
C VAL A 190 -17.17 -3.48 -11.74
N PRO A 191 -18.50 -3.67 -11.55
CA PRO A 191 -19.43 -2.56 -11.61
C PRO A 191 -19.22 -1.51 -10.50
N ILE A 192 -18.78 -1.92 -9.30
CA ILE A 192 -18.46 -0.98 -8.22
C ILE A 192 -17.27 -0.11 -8.60
N LEU A 193 -16.23 -0.69 -9.19
CA LEU A 193 -15.07 0.05 -9.70
C LEU A 193 -15.48 1.11 -10.75
N GLN A 194 -16.43 0.80 -11.63
CA GLN A 194 -16.95 1.77 -12.60
C GLN A 194 -17.61 2.97 -11.90
N ILE A 195 -18.38 2.73 -10.84
CA ILE A 195 -19.00 3.79 -10.03
C ILE A 195 -17.93 4.64 -9.34
N ASP A 196 -16.91 4.01 -8.77
CA ASP A 196 -15.81 4.70 -8.09
C ASP A 196 -14.98 5.56 -9.06
N MET A 197 -14.78 5.11 -10.30
CA MET A 197 -14.13 5.92 -11.35
C MET A 197 -14.98 7.16 -11.69
N VAL A 198 -16.28 6.99 -11.89
CA VAL A 198 -17.18 8.13 -12.18
C VAL A 198 -17.27 9.07 -10.97
N TRP A 199 -17.22 8.52 -9.75
CA TRP A 199 -17.11 9.34 -8.54
C TRP A 199 -15.83 10.18 -8.53
N CYS A 200 -14.69 9.61 -8.92
CA CYS A 200 -13.46 10.38 -9.08
C CYS A 200 -13.59 11.50 -10.11
N TYR A 201 -14.21 11.23 -11.28
CA TYR A 201 -14.48 12.27 -12.29
C TYR A 201 -15.31 13.42 -11.72
N PHE A 202 -16.38 13.08 -11.01
CA PHE A 202 -17.25 14.05 -10.34
C PHE A 202 -16.49 14.91 -9.34
N MET A 203 -15.67 14.29 -8.49
CA MET A 203 -14.90 14.99 -7.44
C MET A 203 -13.77 15.86 -8.01
N ILE A 204 -13.18 15.48 -9.16
CA ILE A 204 -12.17 16.28 -9.88
C ILE A 204 -12.82 17.45 -10.62
N ARG A 205 -14.17 17.40 -10.82
CA ARG A 205 -14.96 18.39 -11.58
C ARG A 205 -14.50 18.53 -13.04
N ASP A 206 -14.13 17.43 -13.67
CA ASP A 206 -13.71 17.42 -15.07
C ASP A 206 -14.88 17.03 -16.00
N ILE A 207 -15.43 18.02 -16.71
CA ILE A 207 -16.58 17.83 -17.60
C ILE A 207 -16.23 17.00 -18.85
N ARG A 208 -14.96 16.89 -19.20
CA ARG A 208 -14.51 16.17 -20.41
C ARG A 208 -14.91 14.69 -20.39
N TRP A 209 -15.08 14.11 -19.20
CA TRP A 209 -15.44 12.71 -19.01
C TRP A 209 -16.94 12.42 -18.98
N LEU A 210 -17.78 13.41 -19.24
CA LEU A 210 -19.22 13.27 -19.09
C LEU A 210 -19.81 12.16 -19.99
N SER A 211 -19.36 12.05 -21.24
CA SER A 211 -19.82 11.02 -22.18
C SER A 211 -19.38 9.61 -21.74
N ASP A 212 -18.14 9.49 -21.26
CA ASP A 212 -17.61 8.22 -20.74
C ASP A 212 -18.30 7.83 -19.43
N ALA A 213 -18.52 8.79 -18.53
CA ALA A 213 -19.25 8.59 -17.28
C ALA A 213 -20.64 7.99 -17.52
N GLY A 214 -21.38 8.48 -18.50
CA GLY A 214 -22.71 7.94 -18.85
C GLY A 214 -22.65 6.46 -19.22
N LYS A 215 -21.71 6.07 -20.08
CA LYS A 215 -21.52 4.66 -20.48
C LYS A 215 -21.11 3.77 -19.31
N ARG A 216 -20.18 4.27 -18.47
CA ARG A 216 -19.71 3.53 -17.27
C ARG A 216 -20.84 3.28 -16.30
N LEU A 217 -21.72 4.27 -16.05
CA LEU A 217 -22.87 4.11 -15.16
C LEU A 217 -23.90 3.12 -15.71
N GLU A 218 -24.12 3.09 -17.03
CA GLU A 218 -25.00 2.09 -17.66
C GLU A 218 -24.42 0.66 -17.50
N MET A 219 -23.12 0.49 -17.75
CA MET A 219 -22.44 -0.79 -17.53
C MET A 219 -22.48 -1.21 -16.05
N ALA A 220 -22.25 -0.26 -15.15
CA ALA A 220 -22.28 -0.50 -13.71
C ALA A 220 -23.67 -0.95 -13.24
N ARG A 221 -24.73 -0.27 -13.67
CA ARG A 221 -26.11 -0.64 -13.33
C ARG A 221 -26.46 -2.04 -13.83
N ALA A 222 -26.17 -2.36 -15.09
CA ALA A 222 -26.38 -3.68 -15.63
C ALA A 222 -25.56 -4.76 -14.93
N GLY A 223 -24.31 -4.46 -14.56
CA GLY A 223 -23.43 -5.36 -13.81
C GLY A 223 -23.94 -5.63 -12.39
N ILE A 224 -24.37 -4.60 -11.67
CA ILE A 224 -24.96 -4.73 -10.32
C ILE A 224 -26.24 -5.55 -10.38
N GLU A 225 -27.13 -5.32 -11.35
CA GLU A 225 -28.36 -6.07 -11.49
C GLU A 225 -28.10 -7.56 -11.76
N ARG A 226 -27.08 -7.89 -12.54
CA ARG A 226 -26.65 -9.29 -12.75
C ARG A 226 -26.06 -9.89 -11.47
N ALA A 227 -25.16 -9.16 -10.81
CA ALA A 227 -24.47 -9.65 -9.61
C ALA A 227 -25.39 -9.78 -8.39
N HIS A 228 -26.28 -8.82 -8.16
CA HIS A 228 -27.15 -8.78 -6.98
C HIS A 228 -28.54 -9.38 -7.23
N GLY A 229 -28.89 -9.65 -8.48
CA GLY A 229 -30.24 -10.05 -8.89
C GLY A 229 -31.21 -8.87 -8.97
N LYS A 230 -32.40 -9.11 -9.49
CA LYS A 230 -33.44 -8.10 -9.63
C LYS A 230 -33.75 -7.48 -8.27
N ASP A 231 -33.76 -6.15 -8.21
CA ASP A 231 -34.00 -5.37 -6.97
C ASP A 231 -33.06 -5.74 -5.82
N SER A 232 -31.85 -6.21 -6.12
CA SER A 232 -30.84 -6.70 -5.16
C SER A 232 -31.30 -7.84 -4.24
N LEU A 233 -32.34 -8.58 -4.65
CA LEU A 233 -32.97 -9.60 -3.83
C LEU A 233 -31.99 -10.73 -3.48
N ARG A 234 -31.14 -11.15 -4.45
CA ARG A 234 -30.15 -12.20 -4.20
C ARG A 234 -29.15 -11.79 -3.14
N LEU A 235 -28.59 -10.58 -3.24
CA LEU A 235 -27.63 -10.06 -2.25
C LEU A 235 -28.26 -10.00 -0.86
N ARG A 236 -29.48 -9.45 -0.75
CA ARG A 236 -30.19 -9.37 0.53
C ARG A 236 -30.46 -10.73 1.15
N LEU A 237 -30.83 -11.73 0.36
CA LEU A 237 -31.02 -13.09 0.86
C LEU A 237 -29.71 -13.68 1.39
N LEU A 238 -28.60 -13.51 0.67
CA LEU A 238 -27.26 -13.97 1.10
C LEU A 238 -26.79 -13.24 2.37
N GLN A 239 -27.22 -12.00 2.56
CA GLN A 239 -26.88 -11.18 3.72
C GLN A 239 -27.94 -11.21 4.85
N GLY A 240 -28.80 -12.24 4.86
CA GLY A 240 -29.79 -12.42 5.93
C GLY A 240 -30.85 -11.33 6.01
N GLY A 241 -31.25 -10.77 4.87
CA GLY A 241 -32.25 -9.70 4.80
C GLY A 241 -31.72 -8.28 5.02
N ARG A 242 -30.42 -8.11 5.18
CA ARG A 242 -29.76 -6.80 5.33
C ARG A 242 -29.70 -6.03 4.00
N TYR A 243 -29.45 -4.73 4.07
CA TYR A 243 -29.45 -3.80 2.93
C TYR A 243 -28.07 -3.18 2.70
N PRO A 244 -27.02 -3.95 2.40
CA PRO A 244 -25.68 -3.38 2.24
C PRO A 244 -25.57 -2.44 1.03
N GLU A 245 -26.35 -2.67 -0.01
CA GLU A 245 -26.26 -2.00 -1.31
C GLU A 245 -26.82 -0.58 -1.35
N LEU A 246 -27.57 -0.14 -0.34
CA LEU A 246 -28.29 1.15 -0.39
C LEU A 246 -27.40 2.36 -0.65
N ALA A 247 -26.22 2.42 0.01
CA ALA A 247 -25.29 3.53 -0.18
C ALA A 247 -24.66 3.51 -1.59
N LEU A 248 -24.41 2.32 -2.14
CA LEU A 248 -23.91 2.16 -3.51
C LEU A 248 -24.95 2.62 -4.54
N HIS A 249 -26.20 2.19 -4.39
CA HIS A 249 -27.30 2.63 -5.25
C HIS A 249 -27.56 4.13 -5.15
N LEU A 250 -27.45 4.72 -3.96
CA LEU A 250 -27.54 6.16 -3.78
C LEU A 250 -26.49 6.89 -4.63
N ARG A 251 -25.22 6.48 -4.54
CA ARG A 251 -24.13 7.07 -5.31
C ARG A 251 -24.34 6.89 -6.81
N LEU A 252 -24.76 5.71 -7.25
CA LEU A 252 -25.06 5.42 -8.64
C LEU A 252 -26.16 6.36 -9.17
N GLU A 253 -27.28 6.48 -8.47
CA GLU A 253 -28.42 7.33 -8.86
C GLU A 253 -28.08 8.83 -8.84
N LEU A 254 -27.29 9.27 -7.86
CA LEU A 254 -26.76 10.64 -7.83
C LEU A 254 -25.94 10.92 -9.10
N LEU A 255 -24.98 10.06 -9.42
CA LEU A 255 -24.11 10.25 -10.59
C LEU A 255 -24.89 10.20 -11.91
N GLU A 256 -25.87 9.30 -12.04
CA GLU A 256 -26.79 9.28 -13.19
C GLU A 256 -27.59 10.58 -13.30
N GLY A 257 -28.06 11.10 -12.17
CA GLY A 257 -28.75 12.38 -12.10
C GLY A 257 -27.86 13.55 -12.53
N VAL A 258 -26.61 13.57 -12.10
CA VAL A 258 -25.61 14.58 -12.49
C VAL A 258 -25.31 14.51 -13.99
N VAL A 259 -25.06 13.32 -14.54
CA VAL A 259 -24.85 13.12 -15.98
C VAL A 259 -26.06 13.56 -16.79
N ALA A 260 -27.26 13.19 -16.35
CA ALA A 260 -28.50 13.58 -17.00
C ALA A 260 -28.73 15.11 -17.01
N TYR A 261 -28.39 15.79 -15.90
CA TYR A 261 -28.45 17.26 -15.81
C TYR A 261 -27.51 17.91 -16.84
N HIS A 262 -26.24 17.52 -16.87
CA HIS A 262 -25.25 18.10 -17.79
C HIS A 262 -25.50 17.73 -19.27
N THR A 263 -26.24 16.67 -19.54
CA THR A 263 -26.68 16.30 -20.91
C THR A 263 -28.05 16.90 -21.30
N GLY A 264 -28.62 17.77 -20.45
CA GLY A 264 -29.87 18.47 -20.70
C GLY A 264 -31.14 17.61 -20.49
N GLN A 265 -31.02 16.40 -19.94
CA GLN A 265 -32.15 15.49 -19.69
C GLN A 265 -32.77 15.76 -18.32
N LEU A 266 -33.38 16.95 -18.14
CA LEU A 266 -33.82 17.45 -16.83
C LEU A 266 -34.82 16.54 -16.12
N GLU A 267 -35.77 15.91 -16.83
CA GLU A 267 -36.74 15.00 -16.22
C GLU A 267 -36.10 13.71 -15.73
N LYS A 268 -35.16 13.16 -16.52
CA LYS A 268 -34.36 11.99 -16.08
C LYS A 268 -33.50 12.33 -14.88
N SER A 269 -32.87 13.51 -14.85
CA SER A 269 -32.09 14.02 -13.75
C SER A 269 -32.95 14.15 -12.47
N ARG A 270 -34.11 14.81 -12.57
CA ARG A 270 -35.03 14.97 -11.43
C ARG A 270 -35.46 13.64 -10.84
N LYS A 271 -35.79 12.65 -11.70
CA LYS A 271 -36.19 11.32 -11.26
C LYS A 271 -35.05 10.58 -10.55
N ALA A 272 -33.86 10.57 -11.11
CA ALA A 272 -32.67 9.91 -10.53
C ALA A 272 -32.28 10.55 -9.20
N LEU A 273 -32.18 11.89 -9.13
CA LEU A 273 -31.89 12.62 -7.90
C LEU A 273 -32.99 12.44 -6.84
N GLY A 274 -34.24 12.29 -7.25
CA GLY A 274 -35.35 11.97 -6.34
C GLY A 274 -35.19 10.61 -5.67
N PHE A 275 -34.78 9.59 -6.42
CA PHE A 275 -34.47 8.26 -5.88
C PHE A 275 -33.24 8.28 -4.98
N ALA A 276 -32.19 8.99 -5.39
CA ALA A 276 -31.00 9.18 -4.54
C ALA A 276 -31.35 9.86 -3.21
N ARG A 277 -32.20 10.92 -3.24
CA ARG A 277 -32.67 11.60 -2.04
C ARG A 277 -33.47 10.69 -1.10
N ALA A 278 -34.34 9.86 -1.66
CA ALA A 278 -35.12 8.90 -0.85
C ALA A 278 -34.20 7.92 -0.12
N LYS A 279 -33.18 7.39 -0.80
CA LYS A 279 -32.17 6.51 -0.19
C LYS A 279 -31.29 7.25 0.84
N PHE A 280 -30.94 8.50 0.54
CA PHE A 280 -30.19 9.33 1.49
C PHE A 280 -30.95 9.52 2.80
N LEU A 281 -32.26 9.81 2.75
CA LEU A 281 -33.09 9.91 3.95
C LEU A 281 -33.18 8.58 4.72
N GLN A 282 -33.27 7.46 3.99
CA GLN A 282 -33.28 6.11 4.59
C GLN A 282 -31.96 5.77 5.30
N LEU A 283 -30.82 6.28 4.77
CA LEU A 283 -29.48 6.06 5.33
C LEU A 283 -29.12 7.02 6.46
N GLN A 284 -29.95 8.01 6.78
CA GLN A 284 -29.76 8.87 7.95
C GLN A 284 -29.90 8.03 9.22
N VAL A 285 -28.90 8.13 10.08
CA VAL A 285 -28.88 7.38 11.35
C VAL A 285 -29.38 8.31 12.45
N PRO A 286 -30.46 7.93 13.18
CA PRO A 286 -30.93 8.68 14.34
C PRO A 286 -29.88 8.72 15.47
N ASP A 287 -29.65 9.88 16.07
CA ASP A 287 -28.66 10.05 17.13
C ASP A 287 -28.93 9.16 18.34
N GLU A 288 -30.21 8.90 18.66
CA GLU A 288 -30.60 8.01 19.73
C GLU A 288 -30.19 6.57 19.48
N ALA A 289 -30.45 6.05 18.26
CA ALA A 289 -30.05 4.71 17.86
C ALA A 289 -28.52 4.57 17.83
N LEU A 290 -27.83 5.58 17.32
CA LEU A 290 -26.38 5.62 17.30
C LEU A 290 -25.80 5.57 18.72
N SER A 291 -26.31 6.41 19.61
CA SER A 291 -25.85 6.47 21.01
C SER A 291 -26.06 5.14 21.74
N LEU A 292 -27.17 4.43 21.48
CA LEU A 292 -27.43 3.12 22.05
C LEU A 292 -26.40 2.09 21.60
N VAL A 293 -26.12 2.01 20.30
CA VAL A 293 -25.12 1.06 19.78
C VAL A 293 -23.71 1.40 20.29
N MET A 294 -23.35 2.70 20.33
CA MET A 294 -22.07 3.15 20.87
C MET A 294 -21.91 2.85 22.37
N SER A 295 -23.00 2.91 23.15
CA SER A 295 -22.98 2.58 24.58
C SER A 295 -22.62 1.10 24.85
N MET A 296 -22.79 0.23 23.85
CA MET A 296 -22.36 -1.18 23.90
C MET A 296 -20.86 -1.37 23.60
N GLY A 297 -20.10 -0.27 23.37
CA GLY A 297 -18.66 -0.28 23.15
C GLY A 297 -18.23 -0.41 21.70
N PHE A 298 -19.12 -0.16 20.74
CA PHE A 298 -18.79 -0.11 19.31
C PHE A 298 -18.36 1.29 18.88
N PHE A 299 -17.46 1.37 17.89
CA PHE A 299 -17.05 2.66 17.33
C PHE A 299 -18.17 3.28 16.48
N GLU A 300 -18.21 4.60 16.44
CA GLU A 300 -19.23 5.38 15.71
C GLU A 300 -19.39 4.95 14.26
N ARG A 301 -18.28 4.74 13.56
CA ARG A 301 -18.27 4.30 12.15
C ARG A 301 -18.94 2.93 11.97
N ASP A 302 -18.56 1.96 12.80
CA ASP A 302 -19.11 0.60 12.72
C ASP A 302 -20.60 0.61 13.12
N ALA A 303 -20.97 1.39 14.14
CA ALA A 303 -22.35 1.58 14.56
C ALA A 303 -23.22 2.20 13.45
N LYS A 304 -22.75 3.27 12.78
CA LYS A 304 -23.44 3.88 11.64
C LYS A 304 -23.63 2.90 10.49
N ARG A 305 -22.57 2.15 10.14
CA ARG A 305 -22.64 1.12 9.10
C ARG A 305 -23.68 0.05 9.44
N ALA A 306 -23.63 -0.49 10.63
CA ALA A 306 -24.54 -1.53 11.08
C ALA A 306 -26.01 -1.08 11.07
N LEU A 307 -26.29 0.13 11.59
CA LEU A 307 -27.63 0.72 11.60
C LEU A 307 -28.16 0.92 10.17
N ARG A 308 -27.34 1.45 9.26
CA ARG A 308 -27.71 1.66 7.84
C ARG A 308 -28.06 0.33 7.17
N MET A 309 -27.29 -0.72 7.40
CA MET A 309 -27.51 -2.04 6.81
C MET A 309 -28.73 -2.77 7.36
N ASN A 310 -29.10 -2.49 8.61
CA ASN A 310 -30.22 -3.14 9.30
C ASN A 310 -31.44 -2.22 9.41
N ASN A 311 -31.61 -1.28 8.48
CA ASN A 311 -32.77 -0.37 8.41
C ASN A 311 -33.06 0.35 9.73
N GLN A 312 -32.02 0.80 10.42
CA GLN A 312 -32.03 1.53 11.69
C GLN A 312 -32.51 0.70 12.90
N ASP A 313 -32.68 -0.62 12.76
CA ASP A 313 -33.00 -1.48 13.88
C ASP A 313 -31.78 -1.75 14.77
N VAL A 314 -31.86 -1.27 16.01
CA VAL A 314 -30.74 -1.33 16.97
C VAL A 314 -30.39 -2.77 17.35
N GLY A 315 -31.38 -3.64 17.56
CA GLY A 315 -31.17 -5.03 17.91
C GLY A 315 -30.39 -5.77 16.84
N SER A 316 -30.89 -5.75 15.61
CA SER A 316 -30.23 -6.36 14.43
C SER A 316 -28.86 -5.77 14.13
N ALA A 317 -28.65 -4.47 14.39
CA ALA A 317 -27.36 -3.82 14.22
C ALA A 317 -26.33 -4.32 15.25
N ILE A 318 -26.72 -4.51 16.50
CA ILE A 318 -25.85 -5.07 17.54
C ILE A 318 -25.50 -6.52 17.22
N ASP A 319 -26.49 -7.35 16.87
CA ASP A 319 -26.27 -8.75 16.49
C ASP A 319 -25.28 -8.87 15.31
N PHE A 320 -25.45 -8.01 14.30
CA PHE A 320 -24.52 -7.92 13.17
C PHE A 320 -23.08 -7.59 13.61
N LEU A 321 -22.91 -6.60 14.49
CA LEU A 321 -21.58 -6.18 14.96
C LEU A 321 -20.91 -7.26 15.82
N VAL A 322 -21.68 -7.98 16.63
CA VAL A 322 -21.19 -9.12 17.42
C VAL A 322 -20.75 -10.26 16.49
N GLU A 323 -21.56 -10.61 15.49
CA GLU A 323 -21.24 -11.61 14.48
C GLU A 323 -19.98 -11.23 13.68
N GLU A 324 -19.89 -9.97 13.23
CA GLU A 324 -18.73 -9.46 12.50
C GLU A 324 -17.46 -9.50 13.35
N LYS A 325 -17.55 -9.11 14.62
CA LYS A 325 -16.43 -9.19 15.57
C LYS A 325 -15.96 -10.63 15.78
N ALA A 326 -16.89 -11.57 15.91
CA ALA A 326 -16.57 -12.99 16.05
C ALA A 326 -15.85 -13.53 14.78
N LYS A 327 -16.35 -13.20 13.58
CA LYS A 327 -15.71 -13.58 12.30
C LYS A 327 -14.31 -12.97 12.17
N LYS A 328 -14.12 -11.71 12.55
CA LYS A 328 -12.79 -11.04 12.53
C LYS A 328 -11.81 -11.72 13.51
N LEU A 329 -12.26 -12.10 14.69
CA LEU A 329 -11.43 -12.84 15.65
C LEU A 329 -11.04 -14.21 15.11
N GLN A 330 -12.00 -14.97 14.58
CA GLN A 330 -11.73 -16.26 13.97
C GLN A 330 -10.73 -16.15 12.82
N LYS A 331 -10.92 -15.20 11.89
CA LYS A 331 -9.99 -14.95 10.77
C LYS A 331 -8.58 -14.60 11.28
N LYS A 332 -8.50 -13.80 12.34
CA LYS A 332 -7.20 -13.47 12.97
C LYS A 332 -6.53 -14.71 13.58
N GLU A 333 -7.28 -15.58 14.24
CA GLU A 333 -6.74 -16.83 14.79
C GLU A 333 -6.26 -17.77 13.68
N GLU A 334 -7.03 -17.90 12.60
CA GLU A 334 -6.65 -18.68 11.40
C GLU A 334 -5.37 -18.11 10.75
N ASP A 335 -5.23 -16.78 10.64
CA ASP A 335 -4.04 -16.12 10.11
C ASP A 335 -2.81 -16.36 11.02
N ILE A 336 -2.97 -16.27 12.34
CA ILE A 336 -1.88 -16.56 13.30
C ILE A 336 -1.46 -18.03 13.19
N GLN A 337 -2.40 -18.95 13.13
CA GLN A 337 -2.12 -20.37 12.98
C GLN A 337 -1.35 -20.61 11.67
N ARG A 338 -1.79 -20.03 10.57
CA ARG A 338 -1.14 -20.17 9.27
C ARG A 338 0.28 -19.58 9.26
N ARG A 339 0.47 -18.41 9.85
CA ARG A 339 1.83 -17.83 10.00
C ARG A 339 2.75 -18.75 10.79
N ASN A 340 2.25 -19.38 11.85
CA ASN A 340 3.01 -20.34 12.63
C ASN A 340 3.34 -21.59 11.81
N GLU A 341 2.40 -22.08 11.00
CA GLU A 341 2.61 -23.21 10.09
C GLU A 341 3.67 -22.88 9.03
N ILE A 342 3.61 -21.70 8.43
CA ILE A 342 4.60 -21.22 7.44
C ILE A 342 5.99 -21.09 8.10
N LYS A 343 6.08 -20.51 9.32
CA LYS A 343 7.36 -20.43 10.06
C LYS A 343 7.92 -21.83 10.34
N GLU A 344 7.06 -22.75 10.71
CA GLU A 344 7.45 -24.13 10.94
C GLU A 344 7.93 -24.83 9.66
N GLN A 345 7.23 -24.65 8.55
CA GLN A 345 7.64 -25.18 7.24
C GLN A 345 8.99 -24.61 6.78
N LYS A 346 9.18 -23.28 6.92
CA LYS A 346 10.46 -22.61 6.64
C LYS A 346 11.61 -23.20 7.46
N ARG A 347 11.37 -23.57 8.71
CA ARG A 347 12.38 -24.19 9.59
C ARG A 347 12.86 -25.53 9.05
N TYR A 348 11.96 -26.35 8.48
CA TYR A 348 12.30 -27.66 7.93
C TYR A 348 12.90 -27.58 6.53
N GLY A 349 12.70 -26.47 5.81
CA GLY A 349 13.17 -26.25 4.45
C GLY A 349 12.33 -26.99 3.41
N MET A 350 12.77 -26.95 2.15
CA MET A 350 12.04 -27.51 1.02
C MET A 350 12.51 -28.93 0.68
N THR A 351 11.61 -29.70 0.07
CA THR A 351 11.92 -30.99 -0.55
C THR A 351 12.78 -30.78 -1.81
N PRO A 352 13.41 -31.82 -2.38
CA PRO A 352 14.13 -31.76 -3.65
C PRO A 352 13.30 -31.17 -4.81
N LEU A 353 11.99 -31.43 -4.84
CA LEU A 353 11.06 -30.87 -5.83
C LEU A 353 10.54 -29.46 -5.44
N LYS A 354 11.22 -28.76 -4.51
CA LYS A 354 10.86 -27.41 -4.04
C LYS A 354 9.46 -27.29 -3.42
N LYS A 355 8.95 -28.37 -2.80
CA LYS A 355 7.71 -28.35 -2.02
C LYS A 355 8.02 -28.14 -0.54
N ALA A 356 7.14 -27.48 0.19
CA ALA A 356 7.23 -27.40 1.65
C ALA A 356 6.93 -28.77 2.30
N VAL A 357 7.45 -28.97 3.50
CA VAL A 357 7.11 -30.17 4.30
C VAL A 357 5.64 -30.12 4.69
N ASP A 358 4.93 -31.22 4.48
CA ASP A 358 3.51 -31.39 4.81
C ASP A 358 3.37 -31.56 6.33
N LEU A 359 2.77 -30.55 6.99
CA LEU A 359 2.63 -30.53 8.45
C LEU A 359 1.57 -31.52 8.97
N GLU A 360 0.59 -31.91 8.16
CA GLU A 360 -0.39 -32.93 8.57
C GLU A 360 0.28 -34.31 8.64
N ARG A 361 1.01 -34.67 7.60
CA ARG A 361 1.81 -35.90 7.58
C ARG A 361 2.88 -35.90 8.66
N LEU A 362 3.47 -34.74 8.94
CA LEU A 362 4.39 -34.58 10.07
C LEU A 362 3.70 -34.87 11.41
N LYS A 363 2.51 -34.33 11.63
CA LYS A 363 1.70 -34.62 12.83
C LYS A 363 1.38 -36.11 12.97
N GLU A 364 1.09 -36.79 11.88
CA GLU A 364 0.86 -38.26 11.85
C GLU A 364 2.10 -39.00 12.34
N LEU A 365 3.27 -38.75 11.78
CA LEU A 365 4.51 -39.40 12.19
C LEU A 365 4.89 -39.12 13.65
N VAL A 366 4.69 -37.87 14.12
CA VAL A 366 4.90 -37.50 15.52
C VAL A 366 3.92 -38.22 16.44
N SER A 367 2.67 -38.43 16.02
CA SER A 367 1.67 -39.17 16.80
C SER A 367 2.01 -40.66 16.99
N ILE A 368 2.79 -41.22 16.04
CA ILE A 368 3.33 -42.59 16.12
C ILE A 368 4.49 -42.67 17.13
N GLY A 369 5.11 -41.53 17.49
CA GLY A 369 6.17 -41.45 18.50
C GLY A 369 7.54 -41.05 17.98
N PHE A 370 7.66 -40.61 16.72
CA PHE A 370 8.93 -40.11 16.16
C PHE A 370 9.20 -38.67 16.59
N GLU A 371 10.49 -38.35 16.76
CA GLU A 371 10.91 -36.96 17.05
C GLU A 371 10.57 -36.04 15.87
N LYS A 372 10.03 -34.87 16.17
CA LYS A 372 9.48 -33.94 15.20
C LYS A 372 10.50 -33.49 14.12
N GLU A 373 11.73 -33.16 14.54
CA GLU A 373 12.79 -32.74 13.59
C GLU A 373 13.21 -33.88 12.66
N LEU A 374 13.29 -35.10 13.21
CA LEU A 374 13.65 -36.29 12.47
C LEU A 374 12.56 -36.70 11.45
N ALA A 375 11.30 -36.68 11.88
CA ALA A 375 10.15 -36.94 11.01
C ALA A 375 10.05 -35.90 9.88
N ALA A 376 10.30 -34.61 10.18
CA ALA A 376 10.31 -33.56 9.17
C ALA A 376 11.43 -33.75 8.13
N GLU A 377 12.63 -34.14 8.55
CA GLU A 377 13.74 -34.41 7.62
C GLU A 377 13.48 -35.66 6.76
N ALA A 378 12.84 -36.70 7.33
CA ALA A 378 12.42 -37.89 6.59
C ALA A 378 11.36 -37.53 5.51
N LEU A 379 10.34 -36.74 5.86
CA LEU A 379 9.35 -36.25 4.90
C LEU A 379 9.99 -35.37 3.82
N ARG A 380 10.87 -34.47 4.21
CA ARG A 380 11.59 -33.58 3.28
C ARG A 380 12.41 -34.37 2.27
N LYS A 381 13.13 -35.40 2.70
CA LYS A 381 13.94 -36.27 1.83
C LYS A 381 13.08 -37.09 0.87
N ASN A 382 11.92 -37.57 1.33
CA ASN A 382 11.03 -38.47 0.61
C ASN A 382 9.81 -37.77 -0.04
N GLU A 383 9.92 -36.48 -0.37
CA GLU A 383 8.88 -35.71 -1.10
C GLU A 383 7.49 -35.80 -0.43
N ASN A 384 7.46 -35.74 0.90
CA ASN A 384 6.27 -35.89 1.70
C ASN A 384 5.57 -37.27 1.58
N ASP A 385 6.27 -38.30 1.12
CA ASP A 385 5.74 -39.68 1.12
C ASP A 385 5.85 -40.27 2.54
N THR A 386 4.70 -40.42 3.19
CA THR A 386 4.63 -40.88 4.60
C THR A 386 5.17 -42.29 4.76
N GLN A 387 4.92 -43.20 3.79
CA GLN A 387 5.36 -44.58 3.88
C GLN A 387 6.90 -44.69 3.78
N LYS A 388 7.50 -44.01 2.80
CA LYS A 388 8.96 -44.00 2.65
C LYS A 388 9.63 -43.31 3.82
N ALA A 389 9.02 -42.23 4.33
CA ALA A 389 9.52 -41.55 5.53
C ALA A 389 9.49 -42.48 6.76
N LEU A 390 8.43 -43.28 6.92
CA LEU A 390 8.30 -44.26 7.98
C LEU A 390 9.37 -45.38 7.85
N ASP A 391 9.59 -45.89 6.64
CA ASP A 391 10.63 -46.88 6.35
C ASP A 391 12.02 -46.36 6.71
N ASP A 392 12.33 -45.10 6.33
CA ASP A 392 13.59 -44.43 6.67
C ASP A 392 13.75 -44.21 8.18
N LEU A 393 12.66 -43.90 8.90
CA LEU A 393 12.68 -43.66 10.36
C LEU A 393 12.83 -44.95 11.16
N THR A 394 12.32 -46.07 10.66
CA THR A 394 12.37 -47.37 11.35
C THR A 394 13.69 -48.11 11.09
N ASN A 395 14.37 -47.83 10.00
CA ASN A 395 15.64 -48.44 9.67
C ASN A 395 16.79 -47.70 10.42
N PRO A 396 17.61 -48.38 11.25
CA PRO A 396 18.67 -47.76 12.05
C PRO A 396 19.73 -47.01 11.24
N GLU A 397 20.08 -47.53 10.05
CA GLU A 397 21.14 -46.94 9.19
C GLU A 397 20.65 -45.61 8.57
N THR A 398 19.45 -45.62 8.00
CA THR A 398 18.86 -44.42 7.39
C THR A 398 18.48 -43.39 8.43
N ASN A 399 18.03 -43.79 9.62
CA ASN A 399 17.77 -42.91 10.75
C ASN A 399 19.05 -42.18 11.21
N SER A 400 20.18 -42.89 11.36
CA SER A 400 21.46 -42.27 11.68
C SER A 400 21.93 -41.27 10.62
N ALA A 401 21.70 -41.58 9.34
CA ALA A 401 22.01 -40.67 8.25
C ALA A 401 21.13 -39.41 8.27
N LEU A 402 19.84 -39.54 8.62
CA LEU A 402 18.94 -38.38 8.80
C LEU A 402 19.41 -37.49 9.95
N GLN A 403 19.81 -38.05 11.09
CA GLN A 403 20.37 -37.29 12.21
C GLN A 403 21.62 -36.52 11.82
N ALA A 404 22.56 -37.18 11.11
CA ALA A 404 23.77 -36.52 10.61
C ALA A 404 23.46 -35.36 9.63
N ASN A 405 22.43 -35.52 8.80
CA ASN A 405 21.97 -34.46 7.88
C ASN A 405 21.42 -33.26 8.64
N ILE A 406 20.60 -33.50 9.68
CA ILE A 406 20.04 -32.44 10.54
C ILE A 406 21.19 -31.65 11.21
N GLU A 407 22.16 -32.36 11.79
CA GLU A 407 23.32 -31.70 12.41
C GLU A 407 24.17 -30.90 11.41
N SER A 408 24.39 -31.46 10.23
CA SER A 408 25.13 -30.76 9.16
C SER A 408 24.42 -29.48 8.72
N ARG A 409 23.10 -29.52 8.60
CA ARG A 409 22.27 -28.33 8.28
C ARG A 409 22.30 -27.31 9.42
N LYS A 410 22.17 -27.73 10.68
CA LYS A 410 22.28 -26.84 11.84
C LYS A 410 23.64 -26.13 11.86
N ARG A 411 24.73 -26.85 11.62
CA ARG A 411 26.08 -26.27 11.54
C ARG A 411 26.23 -25.27 10.38
N LYS A 412 25.70 -25.62 9.20
CA LYS A 412 25.73 -24.71 8.04
C LYS A 412 24.94 -23.42 8.32
N LYS A 413 23.74 -23.53 8.90
CA LYS A 413 22.91 -22.39 9.27
C LYS A 413 23.59 -21.49 10.29
N GLN A 414 24.16 -22.06 11.35
CA GLN A 414 24.93 -21.30 12.36
C GLN A 414 26.15 -20.58 11.77
N LYS A 415 26.83 -21.23 10.80
CA LYS A 415 27.96 -20.59 10.12
C LYS A 415 27.47 -19.42 9.26
N GLN A 416 26.40 -19.59 8.51
CA GLN A 416 25.83 -18.56 7.66
C GLN A 416 25.29 -17.38 8.48
N GLU A 417 24.63 -17.64 9.62
CA GLU A 417 24.18 -16.61 10.56
C GLU A 417 25.36 -15.80 11.13
N LYS A 418 26.46 -16.48 11.49
CA LYS A 418 27.69 -15.81 11.91
C LYS A 418 28.31 -14.96 10.80
N ASP A 419 28.39 -15.52 9.59
CA ASP A 419 28.96 -14.82 8.45
C ASP A 419 28.10 -13.58 8.09
N SER A 420 26.77 -13.70 8.14
CA SER A 420 25.86 -12.59 7.94
C SER A 420 26.01 -11.50 9.01
N ALA A 421 26.09 -11.88 10.29
CA ALA A 421 26.31 -10.95 11.38
C ALA A 421 27.68 -10.23 11.29
N ILE A 422 28.72 -10.95 10.85
CA ILE A 422 30.03 -10.34 10.57
C ILE A 422 29.94 -9.30 9.45
N GLU A 423 29.26 -9.62 8.33
CA GLU A 423 29.07 -8.68 7.22
C GLU A 423 28.25 -7.44 7.63
N GLU A 424 27.27 -7.61 8.50
CA GLU A 424 26.48 -6.50 9.02
C GLU A 424 27.33 -5.52 9.83
N VAL A 425 28.15 -6.04 10.75
CA VAL A 425 29.06 -5.21 11.57
C VAL A 425 30.15 -4.57 10.71
N VAL A 426 30.66 -5.26 9.69
CA VAL A 426 31.62 -4.69 8.73
C VAL A 426 30.97 -3.55 7.93
N ARG A 427 29.69 -3.66 7.55
CA ARG A 427 28.95 -2.60 6.87
C ARG A 427 28.79 -1.34 7.74
N MET A 428 28.78 -1.51 9.09
CA MET A 428 28.79 -0.37 10.03
C MET A 428 30.14 0.36 10.11
N GLY A 429 31.18 -0.11 9.37
CA GLY A 429 32.47 0.56 9.25
C GLY A 429 33.61 -0.04 10.10
N PHE A 430 33.40 -1.18 10.74
CA PHE A 430 34.44 -1.86 11.51
C PHE A 430 35.32 -2.74 10.60
N GLU A 431 36.62 -2.84 10.95
CA GLU A 431 37.55 -3.68 10.21
C GLU A 431 37.21 -5.18 10.36
N ARG A 432 37.09 -5.90 9.22
CA ARG A 432 36.66 -7.30 9.20
C ARG A 432 37.47 -8.23 10.11
N SER A 433 38.80 -8.03 10.19
CA SER A 433 39.67 -8.84 11.05
C SER A 433 39.31 -8.69 12.55
N ARG A 434 39.04 -7.46 12.99
CA ARG A 434 38.64 -7.18 14.38
C ARG A 434 37.24 -7.73 14.68
N VAL A 435 36.33 -7.62 13.73
CA VAL A 435 34.96 -8.14 13.84
C VAL A 435 34.98 -9.66 13.97
N VAL A 436 35.71 -10.38 13.11
CA VAL A 436 35.85 -11.85 13.16
C VAL A 436 36.40 -12.29 14.53
N THR A 437 37.48 -11.67 15.01
CA THR A 437 38.08 -11.98 16.32
C THR A 437 37.09 -11.73 17.45
N ALA A 438 36.30 -10.66 17.39
CA ALA A 438 35.31 -10.36 18.41
C ALA A 438 34.15 -11.37 18.43
N PHE A 439 33.72 -11.89 17.26
CA PHE A 439 32.73 -12.96 17.14
C PHE A 439 33.30 -14.35 17.55
N GLU A 440 34.58 -14.62 17.35
CA GLU A 440 35.25 -15.85 17.83
C GLU A 440 35.29 -15.91 19.35
N ALA A 441 35.41 -14.75 20.00
CA ALA A 441 35.32 -14.66 21.48
C ALA A 441 33.90 -14.93 22.04
N GLY A 442 32.90 -15.11 21.14
CA GLY A 442 31.51 -15.41 21.47
C GLY A 442 30.71 -14.18 21.92
N GLY A 443 29.40 -14.28 21.85
CA GLY A 443 28.44 -13.24 22.29
C GLY A 443 27.46 -12.79 21.22
N THR A 444 26.48 -11.99 21.63
CA THR A 444 25.51 -11.35 20.73
C THR A 444 26.13 -10.19 19.94
N ILE A 445 25.49 -9.76 18.86
CA ILE A 445 25.94 -8.61 18.05
C ILE A 445 26.18 -7.38 18.93
N GLU A 446 25.32 -7.12 19.91
CA GLU A 446 25.46 -6.01 20.85
C GLU A 446 26.74 -6.10 21.68
N GLN A 447 27.04 -7.30 22.21
CA GLN A 447 28.27 -7.55 22.99
C GLN A 447 29.53 -7.45 22.11
N VAL A 448 29.42 -7.83 20.84
CA VAL A 448 30.51 -7.68 19.87
C VAL A 448 30.74 -6.19 19.58
N LEU A 449 29.68 -5.42 19.35
CA LEU A 449 29.75 -3.96 19.14
C LEU A 449 30.34 -3.25 20.39
N GLU A 450 29.94 -3.63 21.58
CA GLU A 450 30.48 -3.08 22.83
C GLU A 450 32.00 -3.35 22.96
N ARG A 451 32.46 -4.54 22.58
CA ARG A 451 33.90 -4.88 22.55
C ARG A 451 34.66 -4.10 21.48
N LEU A 452 34.05 -3.86 20.33
CA LEU A 452 34.67 -3.11 19.24
C LEU A 452 34.72 -1.60 19.50
N THR A 453 33.80 -1.08 20.30
CA THR A 453 33.71 0.34 20.69
C THR A 453 34.45 0.65 22.01
N ALA A 454 34.83 -0.37 22.80
CA ALA A 454 35.61 -0.16 23.99
C ALA A 454 36.98 0.47 23.66
N PRO A 455 37.43 1.53 24.36
CA PRO A 455 38.74 2.13 24.11
C PRO A 455 39.83 1.11 24.38
N GLU A 456 40.76 0.97 23.44
CA GLU A 456 41.95 0.13 23.60
C GLU A 456 42.78 0.66 24.77
N THR A 457 42.71 0.01 25.90
CA THR A 457 43.69 0.19 26.98
C THR A 457 44.92 -0.63 26.63
N ASP A 458 46.00 0.06 26.25
CA ASP A 458 47.31 -0.53 26.05
C ASP A 458 47.71 -1.43 27.24
N PRO A 459 48.17 -2.66 27.01
CA PRO A 459 48.62 -3.54 28.08
C PRO A 459 50.10 -3.29 28.39
N THR A 460 50.44 -2.18 29.02
CA THR A 460 51.72 -2.01 29.68
C THR A 460 51.53 -1.32 31.02
N SER A 461 51.26 -2.07 32.04
CA SER A 461 51.96 -2.09 33.34
C SER A 461 51.17 -2.77 34.45
N ALA A 462 51.93 -3.63 35.13
CA ALA A 462 51.81 -4.00 36.52
C ALA A 462 50.89 -5.15 36.92
N ALA A 463 51.57 -6.23 37.10
CA ALA A 463 51.28 -7.29 38.08
C ALA A 463 50.91 -6.75 39.46
N GLY A 464 50.00 -7.39 40.13
CA GLY A 464 49.79 -7.16 41.56
C GLY A 464 48.50 -7.75 42.13
N ASN A 465 48.56 -9.01 42.47
CA ASN A 465 48.02 -9.65 43.67
C ASN A 465 46.57 -9.44 44.16
N THR A 466 45.97 -10.60 44.28
CA THR A 466 45.35 -11.23 45.46
C THR A 466 43.89 -11.07 45.75
N HIS A 467 43.27 -12.21 45.59
CA HIS A 467 42.32 -12.96 46.46
C HIS A 467 40.88 -12.50 46.70
N PRO A 468 40.02 -13.49 46.85
CA PRO A 468 38.57 -13.34 46.77
C PRO A 468 37.91 -13.19 48.13
N LYS A 469 36.74 -12.66 48.19
CA LYS A 469 35.85 -12.94 49.34
C LYS A 469 34.40 -13.07 48.87
N GLU A 470 33.93 -14.21 49.25
CA GLU A 470 32.59 -14.71 49.31
C GLU A 470 31.64 -13.89 50.19
N ASN A 471 30.36 -14.23 49.99
CA ASN A 471 29.27 -14.23 50.96
C ASN A 471 28.50 -12.91 51.13
N SER A 472 27.29 -12.95 51.06
CA SER A 472 26.11 -13.76 51.40
C SER A 472 25.02 -12.85 51.95
N THR A 473 23.82 -13.20 51.56
CA THR A 473 22.57 -13.23 52.35
C THR A 473 21.78 -11.98 52.69
N ALA A 474 20.54 -12.15 52.37
CA ALA A 474 19.31 -11.95 53.15
C ALA A 474 18.64 -10.58 53.06
N ALA A 475 17.53 -10.53 52.45
CA ALA A 475 16.15 -10.82 52.89
C ALA A 475 15.45 -9.66 53.62
N LEU A 476 14.23 -9.47 53.15
CA LEU A 476 13.01 -9.21 53.91
C LEU A 476 12.32 -7.82 53.79
N HIS A 477 11.06 -7.98 53.37
CA HIS A 477 9.85 -7.18 53.70
C HIS A 477 9.72 -5.82 53.03
N GLY A 478 8.59 -5.44 52.49
CA GLY A 478 7.21 -5.88 52.56
C GLY A 478 6.36 -4.72 52.17
N GLY A 479 5.19 -4.96 51.65
CA GLY A 479 4.07 -4.01 51.74
C GLY A 479 3.53 -3.45 50.42
N ALA A 480 2.61 -4.13 49.89
CA ALA A 480 1.25 -3.81 49.44
C ALA A 480 0.97 -2.37 48.98
N SER A 481 0.45 -2.23 47.81
CA SER A 481 -0.87 -1.78 47.48
C SER A 481 -0.95 -1.18 46.07
N SER A 482 -1.67 -1.89 45.21
CA SER A 482 -2.83 -1.39 44.47
C SER A 482 -2.63 -0.23 43.48
N SER A 483 -2.78 -0.58 42.30
CA SER A 483 -3.55 -0.04 41.18
C SER A 483 -2.79 -0.15 39.86
N ALA A 484 -3.25 -1.08 39.06
CA ALA A 484 -2.87 -1.21 37.66
C ALA A 484 -3.51 -0.08 36.84
N PRO A 485 -2.82 0.46 35.88
CA PRO A 485 -3.42 0.88 34.62
C PRO A 485 -3.08 -0.14 33.52
N LEU A 486 -4.07 -0.38 32.70
CA LEU A 486 -4.04 -1.19 31.49
C LEU A 486 -2.92 -0.74 30.55
N PRO A 487 -2.22 -1.64 29.87
CA PRO A 487 -1.24 -1.25 28.87
C PRO A 487 -1.91 -1.02 27.52
N ASP A 488 -2.03 0.22 27.14
CA ASP A 488 -2.03 0.64 25.74
C ASP A 488 -0.59 0.50 25.24
N ASN A 489 -0.26 -0.61 24.65
CA ASN A 489 0.82 -0.68 23.65
C ASN A 489 0.95 -2.10 23.08
N VAL A 490 0.09 -2.45 22.12
CA VAL A 490 0.19 -3.71 21.37
C VAL A 490 0.85 -3.50 20.00
N ASN A 491 1.39 -2.31 19.74
CA ASN A 491 1.89 -1.96 18.39
C ASN A 491 3.42 -1.91 18.24
N SER A 492 4.19 -2.14 19.30
CA SER A 492 5.66 -2.10 19.19
C SER A 492 6.29 -3.48 18.96
N ASP A 493 5.65 -4.55 19.41
CA ASP A 493 6.22 -5.90 19.29
C ASP A 493 6.02 -6.56 17.90
N ILE A 494 5.23 -5.92 17.03
CA ILE A 494 5.02 -6.43 15.65
C ILE A 494 6.11 -5.94 14.69
N LEU A 495 6.75 -4.81 14.98
CA LEU A 495 7.82 -4.25 14.13
C LEU A 495 9.19 -4.91 14.36
N ASP A 496 9.45 -5.42 15.55
CA ASP A 496 10.74 -6.09 15.87
C ASP A 496 10.80 -7.55 15.38
N MET A 497 9.65 -8.17 15.04
CA MET A 497 9.62 -9.54 14.52
C MET A 497 9.73 -9.65 12.98
N MET A 498 9.74 -8.53 12.25
CA MET A 498 9.80 -8.54 10.78
C MET A 498 11.23 -8.49 10.21
N ASN A 499 12.27 -8.53 11.03
CA ASN A 499 13.65 -8.37 10.59
C ASN A 499 14.51 -9.63 10.74
N GLU A 500 13.94 -10.83 10.73
CA GLU A 500 14.73 -12.07 10.70
C GLU A 500 14.88 -12.62 9.27
N ALA A 501 16.01 -12.26 8.71
CA ALA A 501 16.82 -12.94 7.71
C ALA A 501 16.11 -13.87 6.72
N GLU A 502 15.77 -13.33 5.56
CA GLU A 502 15.61 -14.11 4.33
C GLU A 502 16.98 -14.70 3.93
N ASP A 503 16.99 -16.01 3.63
CA ASP A 503 18.16 -16.74 3.11
C ASP A 503 18.53 -16.21 1.71
N PRO A 504 19.69 -15.54 1.52
CA PRO A 504 20.04 -14.92 0.24
C PRO A 504 20.41 -15.93 -0.86
N SER A 505 20.40 -17.22 -0.58
CA SER A 505 20.96 -18.23 -1.51
C SER A 505 19.93 -18.87 -2.47
N THR A 506 18.65 -18.48 -2.43
CA THR A 506 17.62 -19.05 -3.31
C THR A 506 17.09 -18.12 -4.40
N TYR A 507 17.56 -16.87 -4.47
CA TYR A 507 17.10 -15.91 -5.47
C TYR A 507 18.25 -15.46 -6.39
N SER A 508 18.53 -16.28 -7.42
CA SER A 508 19.18 -15.78 -8.64
C SER A 508 18.10 -15.14 -9.51
N GLU A 509 18.27 -13.85 -9.83
CA GLU A 509 17.46 -13.06 -10.76
C GLU A 509 16.03 -12.74 -10.30
N SER A 510 15.89 -12.01 -9.19
CA SER A 510 14.70 -11.19 -8.99
C SER A 510 15.11 -9.72 -9.00
N ALA A 511 14.48 -8.94 -9.88
CA ALA A 511 14.36 -7.49 -9.68
C ALA A 511 14.08 -7.23 -8.20
N GLU A 512 14.77 -6.26 -7.60
CA GLU A 512 14.61 -5.93 -6.17
C GLU A 512 13.12 -5.83 -5.85
N ARG A 513 12.66 -6.74 -5.01
CA ARG A 513 11.27 -6.84 -4.58
C ARG A 513 10.92 -5.59 -3.76
N ASP A 514 9.86 -4.89 -4.16
CA ASP A 514 9.37 -3.72 -3.44
C ASP A 514 8.48 -4.14 -2.26
N VAL A 515 9.12 -4.63 -1.20
CA VAL A 515 8.44 -5.17 0.00
C VAL A 515 7.52 -4.14 0.64
N GLU A 516 7.94 -2.87 0.72
CA GLU A 516 7.14 -1.78 1.30
C GLU A 516 5.80 -1.60 0.57
N MET A 517 5.82 -1.61 -0.77
CA MET A 517 4.61 -1.44 -1.56
C MET A 517 3.72 -2.68 -1.52
N GLU A 518 4.30 -3.88 -1.50
CA GLU A 518 3.57 -5.14 -1.34
C GLU A 518 2.87 -5.21 0.01
N ASP A 519 3.53 -4.82 1.10
CA ASP A 519 2.94 -4.74 2.45
C ASP A 519 1.80 -3.72 2.49
N GLU A 520 1.95 -2.58 1.81
CA GLU A 520 0.89 -1.58 1.72
C GLU A 520 -0.35 -2.13 0.99
N LEU A 521 -0.17 -2.86 -0.11
CA LEU A 521 -1.25 -3.49 -0.86
C LEU A 521 -1.92 -4.62 -0.07
N SER A 522 -1.13 -5.47 0.59
CA SER A 522 -1.65 -6.56 1.43
C SER A 522 -2.46 -6.02 2.61
N ALA A 523 -2.00 -4.94 3.25
CA ALA A 523 -2.73 -4.27 4.32
C ALA A 523 -4.05 -3.65 3.86
N ASP A 524 -4.13 -3.18 2.61
CA ASP A 524 -5.36 -2.65 2.03
C ASP A 524 -6.40 -3.75 1.81
N ILE A 525 -5.97 -4.93 1.35
CA ILE A 525 -6.85 -6.11 1.19
C ILE A 525 -7.25 -6.69 2.54
N ALA A 526 -6.33 -6.83 3.47
CA ALA A 526 -6.62 -7.39 4.79
C ALA A 526 -7.68 -6.59 5.56
N LYS A 527 -7.81 -5.30 5.27
CA LYS A 527 -8.87 -4.42 5.80
C LYS A 527 -10.17 -4.49 5.00
N SER A 528 -10.15 -5.13 3.83
CA SER A 528 -11.33 -5.31 2.99
C SER A 528 -12.05 -6.57 3.43
N ASP A 529 -13.33 -6.45 3.76
CA ASP A 529 -14.25 -7.57 3.94
C ASP A 529 -15.26 -7.58 2.76
N ALA A 530 -16.04 -8.64 2.63
CA ALA A 530 -17.03 -8.79 1.55
C ALA A 530 -18.04 -7.62 1.48
N LEU A 531 -18.18 -6.83 2.55
CA LEU A 531 -19.08 -5.69 2.64
C LEU A 531 -18.36 -4.34 2.64
N ALA A 532 -17.01 -4.33 2.64
CA ALA A 532 -16.22 -3.09 2.66
C ALA A 532 -16.45 -2.23 1.40
N ASP A 533 -16.82 -2.87 0.30
CA ASP A 533 -17.10 -2.18 -0.96
C ASP A 533 -18.40 -1.38 -0.94
N TYR A 534 -19.31 -1.73 -0.04
CA TYR A 534 -20.57 -1.04 0.17
C TYR A 534 -20.52 0.02 1.27
N ASP A 535 -19.42 0.09 2.05
CA ASP A 535 -19.24 1.07 3.13
C ASP A 535 -18.87 2.45 2.57
N ILE A 536 -19.88 3.22 2.21
CA ILE A 536 -19.77 4.57 1.65
C ILE A 536 -20.27 5.58 2.67
N GLU A 537 -19.42 6.58 2.97
CA GLU A 537 -19.85 7.77 3.71
C GLU A 537 -20.69 8.66 2.80
N VAL A 538 -21.98 8.87 3.15
CA VAL A 538 -22.95 9.50 2.25
C VAL A 538 -23.13 11.02 2.45
N ASN A 539 -22.29 11.66 3.24
CA ASN A 539 -22.42 13.08 3.56
C ASN A 539 -22.22 13.99 2.33
N VAL A 540 -21.16 13.70 1.56
CA VAL A 540 -20.82 14.46 0.33
C VAL A 540 -21.90 14.24 -0.74
N GLU A 541 -22.42 13.02 -0.82
CA GLU A 541 -23.52 12.67 -1.72
C GLU A 541 -24.80 13.44 -1.36
N GLY A 542 -25.11 13.60 -0.08
CA GLY A 542 -26.26 14.36 0.40
C GLY A 542 -26.20 15.84 0.02
N GLU A 543 -25.02 16.46 0.17
CA GLU A 543 -24.76 17.84 -0.27
C GLU A 543 -24.94 17.97 -1.79
N ALA A 544 -24.34 17.06 -2.57
CA ALA A 544 -24.44 17.05 -4.02
C ALA A 544 -25.88 16.84 -4.52
N ILE A 545 -26.65 15.94 -3.88
CA ILE A 545 -28.09 15.74 -4.22
C ILE A 545 -28.87 17.04 -4.04
N SER A 546 -28.64 17.75 -2.92
CA SER A 546 -29.34 19.00 -2.62
C SER A 546 -28.97 20.10 -3.61
N GLU A 547 -27.68 20.23 -3.98
CA GLU A 547 -27.19 21.18 -4.95
C GLU A 547 -27.82 20.93 -6.33
N TYR A 548 -27.76 19.70 -6.84
CA TYR A 548 -28.25 19.38 -8.17
C TYR A 548 -29.79 19.40 -8.28
N LEU A 549 -30.52 19.08 -7.21
CA LEU A 549 -31.98 19.26 -7.20
C LEU A 549 -32.35 20.75 -7.32
N ALA A 550 -31.67 21.64 -6.62
CA ALA A 550 -31.88 23.08 -6.74
C ALA A 550 -31.56 23.59 -8.15
N LEU A 551 -30.50 23.08 -8.79
CA LEU A 551 -30.14 23.41 -10.17
C LEU A 551 -31.20 22.94 -11.19
N VAL A 552 -31.72 21.72 -11.02
CA VAL A 552 -32.80 21.17 -11.90
C VAL A 552 -34.09 21.98 -11.71
N GLU A 553 -34.46 22.39 -10.51
CA GLU A 553 -35.64 23.22 -10.24
C GLU A 553 -35.50 24.61 -10.88
N SER A 554 -34.34 25.24 -10.76
CA SER A 554 -34.06 26.55 -11.36
C SER A 554 -34.11 26.50 -12.90
N ALA A 555 -33.54 25.46 -13.50
CA ALA A 555 -33.56 25.24 -14.95
C ALA A 555 -34.98 24.96 -15.47
N GLY A 556 -35.82 24.25 -14.72
CA GLY A 556 -37.22 23.96 -15.07
C GLY A 556 -38.16 25.17 -14.94
N SER A 557 -37.86 26.11 -14.03
CA SER A 557 -38.64 27.33 -13.86
C SER A 557 -38.33 28.39 -14.95
N GLY A 558 -37.05 28.45 -15.40
CA GLY A 558 -36.65 29.36 -16.49
C GLY A 558 -37.30 29.03 -17.85
N GLY A 559 -37.58 27.73 -18.12
CA GLY A 559 -38.24 27.29 -19.34
C GLY A 559 -39.76 27.62 -19.42
N LYS A 560 -40.42 27.84 -18.27
CA LYS A 560 -41.84 28.20 -18.26
C LYS A 560 -42.12 29.68 -18.53
N MET A 561 -41.13 30.57 -18.35
CA MET A 561 -41.29 31.99 -18.64
C MET A 561 -41.18 32.35 -20.12
N VAL A 562 -40.59 31.52 -20.98
CA VAL A 562 -40.42 31.79 -22.41
C VAL A 562 -41.57 31.23 -23.26
N ALA A 563 -42.45 30.38 -22.72
CA ALA A 563 -43.58 29.79 -23.44
C ALA A 563 -44.90 30.57 -23.27
N SER A 564 -44.87 31.74 -22.62
CA SER A 564 -46.07 32.60 -22.41
C SER A 564 -45.86 34.05 -22.89
N GLN A 565 -45.12 34.23 -24.02
CA GLN A 565 -45.14 35.46 -24.80
C GLN A 565 -45.54 35.20 -26.23
#